data_efa29f1d1de992a6542342874193e60b
#
_entry.id   efa29f1d1de992a6542342874193e60b
#
_cell.length_a   1.000
_cell.length_b   1.000
_cell.length_c   1.000
_cell.angle_alpha   90.00
_cell.angle_beta   90.00
_cell.angle_gamma   90.00
#
_symmetry.space_group_name_H-M   'P 1'
#
loop_
_entity.id
_entity.type
_entity.pdbx_description
1 polymer ?
#
loop_
_entity_poly.entity_id
_entity_poly.type
_entity_poly.pdbx_seq_one_letter_code
_entity_poly.pdbx_strand_id
1 'polypeptide(L)'
;MSAYDNPLNVIFRTAFGKFPFMARLKNGLEVEIKSKRHAWFFTTLHDLNVIYVDDKFIQFRYKDRILKFYFDINSFTAFGEIFRDGIYDVDVKERTVVDVGAGIGDSSIYFAVNGAKKVYAFDVAVSYLEKNIRENNLKDVVEPIRCECGPSNNLDNITLKYNIPNESVLKVDCEGCEYDFFGNAPPRLISRYHTIIIEYHNGVQHLADLLRVSGFNVTIRGNKKIGLIYARRLR
;
A
#
# COMPACT_ATOMS: atom_id res chain seq x y z
N MET A 1 14.94 2.42 14.05
CA MET A 1 15.83 3.57 14.37
C MET A 1 15.03 4.86 14.20
N SER A 2 15.38 5.94 14.90
CA SER A 2 14.66 7.21 14.76
C SER A 2 15.06 7.93 13.47
N ALA A 3 14.11 8.57 12.79
CA ALA A 3 14.35 9.43 11.63
C ALA A 3 14.99 10.78 12.02
N TYR A 4 14.94 11.18 13.30
CA TYR A 4 15.38 12.49 13.78
C TYR A 4 16.82 12.48 14.28
N ASP A 5 17.54 13.62 14.08
CA ASP A 5 18.87 13.85 14.63
C ASP A 5 18.86 13.88 16.16
N ASN A 6 17.82 14.52 16.74
CA ASN A 6 17.63 14.58 18.19
C ASN A 6 16.27 13.96 18.58
N PRO A 7 16.16 12.63 18.63
CA PRO A 7 14.89 11.94 18.90
C PRO A 7 14.34 12.24 20.31
N LEU A 8 15.20 12.42 21.31
CA LEU A 8 14.76 12.70 22.68
C LEU A 8 14.02 14.04 22.80
N ASN A 9 14.49 15.08 22.10
CA ASN A 9 13.82 16.37 22.06
C ASN A 9 12.44 16.26 21.38
N VAL A 10 12.37 15.54 20.26
CA VAL A 10 11.10 15.32 19.55
C VAL A 10 10.12 14.56 20.44
N ILE A 11 10.56 13.48 21.08
CA ILE A 11 9.74 12.70 22.02
C ILE A 11 9.22 13.57 23.16
N PHE A 12 10.11 14.35 23.80
CA PHE A 12 9.75 15.23 24.91
C PHE A 12 8.69 16.26 24.47
N ARG A 13 8.94 17.01 23.39
CA ARG A 13 7.99 18.02 22.89
C ARG A 13 6.64 17.40 22.49
N THR A 14 6.66 16.23 21.84
CA THR A 14 5.46 15.50 21.42
C THR A 14 4.65 15.00 22.63
N ALA A 15 5.32 14.45 23.65
CA ALA A 15 4.67 13.96 24.87
C ALA A 15 3.96 15.08 25.65
N PHE A 16 4.61 16.25 25.74
CA PHE A 16 4.05 17.42 26.44
C PHE A 16 3.17 18.32 25.56
N GLY A 17 2.85 17.92 24.33
CA GLY A 17 1.97 18.66 23.44
C GLY A 17 2.51 20.04 23.01
N LYS A 18 3.83 20.24 23.01
CA LYS A 18 4.48 21.52 22.67
C LYS A 18 4.60 21.68 21.15
N PHE A 19 3.51 22.00 20.49
CA PHE A 19 3.43 22.22 19.04
C PHE A 19 3.13 23.70 18.72
N PRO A 20 3.51 24.21 17.50
CA PRO A 20 4.45 23.59 16.54
C PRO A 20 5.91 23.70 16.99
N PHE A 21 6.79 22.90 16.39
CA PHE A 21 8.24 23.05 16.55
C PHE A 21 9.00 22.51 15.33
N MET A 22 10.18 23.05 15.09
CA MET A 22 11.09 22.55 14.05
C MET A 22 11.86 21.33 14.55
N ALA A 23 11.99 20.32 13.70
CA ALA A 23 12.82 19.15 13.92
C ALA A 23 13.69 18.90 12.69
N ARG A 24 14.90 18.37 12.91
CA ARG A 24 15.81 17.99 11.84
C ARG A 24 15.82 16.48 11.67
N LEU A 25 15.63 16.03 10.44
CA LEU A 25 15.77 14.64 10.06
C LEU A 25 17.25 14.30 9.87
N LYS A 26 17.62 13.02 10.02
CA LYS A 26 19.02 12.55 9.88
C LYS A 26 19.63 12.82 8.49
N ASN A 27 18.82 12.98 7.46
CA ASN A 27 19.26 13.38 6.12
C ASN A 27 19.48 14.91 5.98
N GLY A 28 19.35 15.67 7.07
CA GLY A 28 19.56 17.12 7.11
C GLY A 28 18.31 17.96 6.81
N LEU A 29 17.19 17.37 6.40
CA LEU A 29 15.95 18.10 6.14
C LEU A 29 15.36 18.65 7.45
N GLU A 30 14.91 19.89 7.41
CA GLU A 30 14.14 20.50 8.49
C GLU A 30 12.65 20.41 8.21
N VAL A 31 11.89 19.95 9.22
CA VAL A 31 10.45 19.74 9.13
C VAL A 31 9.73 20.39 10.30
N GLU A 32 8.56 20.95 10.05
CA GLU A 32 7.70 21.49 11.09
C GLU A 32 6.79 20.41 11.66
N ILE A 33 6.89 20.15 12.94
CA ILE A 33 6.06 19.20 13.67
C ILE A 33 4.87 19.95 14.27
N LYS A 34 3.67 19.78 13.68
CA LYS A 34 2.44 20.47 14.08
C LYS A 34 1.56 19.64 15.01
N SER A 35 1.81 18.34 15.12
CA SER A 35 0.98 17.42 15.91
C SER A 35 1.73 16.12 16.21
N LYS A 36 1.14 15.28 17.09
CA LYS A 36 1.65 13.92 17.34
C LYS A 36 1.67 13.06 16.05
N ARG A 37 0.68 13.25 15.18
CA ARG A 37 0.59 12.55 13.90
C ARG A 37 1.74 12.94 12.97
N HIS A 38 2.08 14.25 12.88
CA HIS A 38 3.26 14.70 12.14
C HIS A 38 4.54 14.04 12.66
N ALA A 39 4.75 14.06 13.99
CA ALA A 39 5.91 13.41 14.59
C ALA A 39 5.99 11.92 14.24
N TRP A 40 4.86 11.22 14.30
CA TRP A 40 4.77 9.80 13.91
C TRP A 40 5.07 9.61 12.42
N PHE A 41 4.41 10.37 11.53
CA PHE A 41 4.61 10.28 10.08
C PHE A 41 6.07 10.43 9.70
N PHE A 42 6.74 11.51 10.16
CA PHE A 42 8.17 11.69 9.84
C PHE A 42 9.05 10.58 10.42
N THR A 43 8.65 9.95 11.54
CA THR A 43 9.37 8.79 12.07
C THR A 43 9.32 7.60 11.11
N THR A 44 8.23 7.39 10.38
CA THR A 44 8.11 6.28 9.42
C THR A 44 9.01 6.43 8.21
N LEU A 45 9.50 7.65 7.93
CA LEU A 45 10.36 7.96 6.79
C LEU A 45 11.84 7.63 7.01
N HIS A 46 12.23 7.10 8.19
CA HIS A 46 13.62 6.73 8.44
C HIS A 46 14.13 5.75 7.37
N ASP A 47 15.39 5.95 6.98
CA ASP A 47 16.07 5.14 5.95
C ASP A 47 15.44 5.19 4.54
N LEU A 48 14.38 5.99 4.31
CA LEU A 48 14.01 6.42 2.97
C LEU A 48 14.93 7.55 2.50
N ASN A 49 15.34 7.49 1.24
CA ASN A 49 16.16 8.54 0.63
C ASN A 49 15.30 9.77 0.26
N VAL A 50 14.77 10.44 1.31
CA VAL A 50 13.87 11.58 1.16
C VAL A 50 14.65 12.79 0.67
N ILE A 51 14.14 13.44 -0.39
CA ILE A 51 14.70 14.65 -0.99
C ILE A 51 13.95 15.88 -0.48
N TYR A 52 12.63 15.79 -0.35
CA TYR A 52 11.76 16.83 0.17
C TYR A 52 10.55 16.21 0.85
N VAL A 53 10.05 16.82 1.91
CA VAL A 53 8.80 16.43 2.56
C VAL A 53 8.18 17.58 3.33
N ASP A 54 6.86 17.72 3.24
CA ASP A 54 6.01 18.55 4.10
C ASP A 54 4.73 17.78 4.52
N ASP A 55 3.68 18.48 4.93
CA ASP A 55 2.41 17.87 5.36
C ASP A 55 1.47 17.45 4.22
N LYS A 56 1.84 17.71 2.98
CA LYS A 56 1.01 17.44 1.77
C LYS A 56 1.76 16.80 0.62
N PHE A 57 3.08 16.77 0.67
CA PHE A 57 3.90 16.32 -0.42
C PHE A 57 5.18 15.67 0.08
N ILE A 58 5.58 14.57 -0.56
CA ILE A 58 6.88 13.93 -0.35
C ILE A 58 7.53 13.61 -1.68
N GLN A 59 8.84 13.79 -1.72
CA GLN A 59 9.70 13.37 -2.83
C GLN A 59 10.87 12.58 -2.28
N PHE A 60 11.10 11.39 -2.81
CA PHE A 60 12.19 10.52 -2.40
C PHE A 60 12.74 9.70 -3.56
N ARG A 61 13.99 9.23 -3.43
CA ARG A 61 14.60 8.33 -4.41
C ARG A 61 14.28 6.88 -4.08
N TYR A 62 13.77 6.18 -5.08
CA TYR A 62 13.57 4.74 -5.04
C TYR A 62 14.19 4.11 -6.29
N LYS A 63 15.21 3.25 -6.10
CA LYS A 63 16.04 2.73 -7.19
C LYS A 63 16.63 3.89 -8.01
N ASP A 64 16.46 3.85 -9.32
CA ASP A 64 16.91 4.87 -10.29
C ASP A 64 15.90 6.01 -10.51
N ARG A 65 14.77 6.01 -9.80
CA ARG A 65 13.68 6.98 -9.97
C ARG A 65 13.56 7.93 -8.79
N ILE A 66 13.05 9.11 -9.06
CA ILE A 66 12.57 10.05 -8.04
C ILE A 66 11.04 9.95 -8.07
N LEU A 67 10.45 9.49 -6.96
CA LEU A 67 9.02 9.37 -6.80
C LEU A 67 8.46 10.57 -6.05
N LYS A 68 7.23 10.98 -6.43
CA LYS A 68 6.52 12.14 -5.91
C LYS A 68 5.12 11.73 -5.47
N PHE A 69 4.75 12.09 -4.25
CA PHE A 69 3.41 11.80 -3.75
C PHE A 69 2.79 13.04 -3.09
N TYR A 70 1.58 13.34 -3.50
CA TYR A 70 0.68 14.25 -2.80
C TYR A 70 -0.24 13.43 -1.89
N PHE A 71 -0.45 13.92 -0.69
CA PHE A 71 -1.25 13.23 0.32
C PHE A 71 -1.85 14.22 1.33
N ASP A 72 -2.74 13.76 2.16
CA ASP A 72 -3.11 14.44 3.40
C ASP A 72 -2.41 13.70 4.54
N ILE A 73 -1.64 14.41 5.35
CA ILE A 73 -0.92 13.79 6.47
C ILE A 73 -1.86 13.17 7.53
N ASN A 74 -3.14 13.53 7.49
CA ASN A 74 -4.18 12.89 8.29
C ASN A 74 -4.67 11.57 7.69
N SER A 75 -4.41 11.30 6.41
CA SER A 75 -4.65 10.01 5.78
C SER A 75 -3.57 9.01 6.16
N PHE A 76 -3.89 7.73 6.06
CA PHE A 76 -2.90 6.67 6.25
C PHE A 76 -1.98 6.63 5.03
N THR A 77 -0.66 6.64 5.27
CA THR A 77 0.36 6.47 4.22
C THR A 77 1.43 5.51 4.72
N ALA A 78 1.79 4.55 3.88
CA ALA A 78 2.70 3.45 4.25
C ALA A 78 4.04 3.51 3.50
N PHE A 79 4.56 4.72 3.20
CA PHE A 79 5.80 4.87 2.41
C PHE A 79 6.98 4.05 2.94
N GLY A 80 7.21 4.07 4.27
CA GLY A 80 8.28 3.31 4.89
C GLY A 80 8.09 1.80 4.72
N GLU A 81 6.91 1.31 5.00
CA GLU A 81 6.57 -0.11 4.92
C GLU A 81 6.64 -0.62 3.48
N ILE A 82 6.14 0.16 2.50
CA ILE A 82 6.12 -0.23 1.10
C ILE A 82 7.51 -0.12 0.47
N PHE A 83 8.17 1.04 0.56
CA PHE A 83 9.37 1.33 -0.24
C PHE A 83 10.68 0.96 0.48
N ARG A 84 10.70 0.89 1.80
CA ARG A 84 11.84 0.46 2.60
C ARG A 84 11.75 -1.01 3.01
N ASP A 85 10.62 -1.39 3.64
CA ASP A 85 10.46 -2.73 4.23
C ASP A 85 9.95 -3.77 3.22
N GLY A 86 9.44 -3.30 2.06
CA GLY A 86 9.03 -4.17 0.95
C GLY A 86 7.86 -5.09 1.30
N ILE A 87 6.86 -4.58 2.06
CA ILE A 87 5.70 -5.42 2.43
C ILE A 87 4.93 -5.96 1.22
N TYR A 88 5.07 -5.34 0.05
CA TYR A 88 4.47 -5.79 -1.21
C TYR A 88 5.52 -6.32 -2.20
N ASP A 89 6.71 -6.72 -1.73
CA ASP A 89 7.78 -7.26 -2.60
C ASP A 89 7.44 -8.68 -3.05
N VAL A 90 6.79 -8.76 -4.20
CA VAL A 90 6.45 -10.00 -4.91
C VAL A 90 6.77 -9.86 -6.39
N ASP A 91 6.88 -10.99 -7.09
CA ASP A 91 7.14 -10.98 -8.54
C ASP A 91 5.94 -10.43 -9.32
N VAL A 92 6.04 -9.16 -9.72
CA VAL A 92 5.05 -8.46 -10.55
C VAL A 92 5.53 -8.23 -11.98
N LYS A 93 6.76 -8.62 -12.31
CA LYS A 93 7.37 -8.32 -13.61
C LYS A 93 6.53 -8.91 -14.75
N GLU A 94 6.17 -8.05 -15.72
CA GLU A 94 5.33 -8.36 -16.88
C GLU A 94 3.92 -8.91 -16.51
N ARG A 95 3.48 -8.75 -15.25
CA ARG A 95 2.16 -9.20 -14.79
C ARG A 95 1.17 -8.04 -14.70
N THR A 96 -0.09 -8.36 -14.82
CA THR A 96 -1.17 -7.49 -14.40
C THR A 96 -1.31 -7.55 -12.88
N VAL A 97 -1.50 -6.39 -12.25
CA VAL A 97 -1.79 -6.27 -10.81
C VAL A 97 -3.19 -5.72 -10.63
N VAL A 98 -3.94 -6.30 -9.73
CA VAL A 98 -5.21 -5.77 -9.21
C VAL A 98 -4.92 -5.28 -7.80
N ASP A 99 -5.02 -3.98 -7.59
CA ASP A 99 -4.72 -3.29 -6.33
C ASP A 99 -6.02 -2.73 -5.74
N VAL A 100 -6.59 -3.44 -4.76
CA VAL A 100 -7.82 -3.08 -4.07
C VAL A 100 -7.46 -2.35 -2.78
N GLY A 101 -8.05 -1.15 -2.60
CA GLY A 101 -7.65 -0.21 -1.57
C GLY A 101 -6.33 0.48 -1.94
N ALA A 102 -6.31 1.09 -3.12
CA ALA A 102 -5.11 1.73 -3.66
C ALA A 102 -4.77 3.07 -2.98
N GLY A 103 -5.68 3.63 -2.19
CA GLY A 103 -5.49 4.85 -1.43
C GLY A 103 -4.98 6.02 -2.28
N ILE A 104 -3.83 6.55 -1.93
CA ILE A 104 -3.17 7.62 -2.67
C ILE A 104 -2.34 7.11 -3.86
N GLY A 105 -2.23 5.79 -4.06
CA GLY A 105 -1.49 5.15 -5.13
C GLY A 105 -0.07 4.73 -4.77
N ASP A 106 0.31 4.72 -3.53
CA ASP A 106 1.66 4.32 -3.09
C ASP A 106 1.95 2.85 -3.45
N SER A 107 1.03 1.91 -3.16
CA SER A 107 1.13 0.51 -3.58
C SER A 107 1.08 0.35 -5.11
N SER A 108 0.16 1.03 -5.79
CA SER A 108 0.01 0.95 -7.24
C SER A 108 1.26 1.44 -7.98
N ILE A 109 1.82 2.57 -7.53
CA ILE A 109 3.06 3.13 -8.08
C ILE A 109 4.25 2.21 -7.76
N TYR A 110 4.29 1.63 -6.55
CA TYR A 110 5.30 0.62 -6.20
C TYR A 110 5.29 -0.55 -7.18
N PHE A 111 4.14 -1.15 -7.45
CA PHE A 111 4.03 -2.24 -8.42
C PHE A 111 4.46 -1.81 -9.84
N ALA A 112 4.02 -0.64 -10.29
CA ALA A 112 4.36 -0.13 -11.61
C ALA A 112 5.88 0.08 -11.79
N VAL A 113 6.57 0.70 -10.82
CA VAL A 113 8.03 0.92 -10.90
C VAL A 113 8.84 -0.34 -10.68
N ASN A 114 8.23 -1.40 -10.15
CA ASN A 114 8.82 -2.73 -10.03
C ASN A 114 8.53 -3.65 -11.24
N GLY A 115 7.95 -3.10 -12.32
CA GLY A 115 7.84 -3.77 -13.61
C GLY A 115 6.51 -4.45 -13.88
N ALA A 116 5.45 -4.09 -13.15
CA ALA A 116 4.10 -4.52 -13.52
C ALA A 116 3.76 -4.01 -14.94
N LYS A 117 3.16 -4.89 -15.75
CA LYS A 117 2.71 -4.55 -17.11
C LYS A 117 1.51 -3.62 -17.08
N LYS A 118 0.59 -3.84 -16.16
CA LYS A 118 -0.64 -3.08 -15.94
C LYS A 118 -1.03 -3.16 -14.48
N VAL A 119 -1.52 -2.07 -13.89
CA VAL A 119 -2.08 -2.02 -12.54
C VAL A 119 -3.49 -1.44 -12.64
N TYR A 120 -4.49 -2.20 -12.22
CA TYR A 120 -5.85 -1.74 -11.99
C TYR A 120 -5.97 -1.34 -10.53
N ALA A 121 -6.07 -0.05 -10.26
CA ALA A 121 -6.01 0.54 -8.93
C ALA A 121 -7.41 0.98 -8.46
N PHE A 122 -8.02 0.21 -7.56
CA PHE A 122 -9.38 0.41 -7.08
C PHE A 122 -9.39 1.13 -5.73
N ASP A 123 -10.10 2.25 -5.64
CA ASP A 123 -10.33 2.97 -4.40
C ASP A 123 -11.64 3.78 -4.46
N VAL A 124 -12.21 4.10 -3.32
CA VAL A 124 -13.40 4.98 -3.22
C VAL A 124 -13.06 6.44 -3.51
N ALA A 125 -11.81 6.86 -3.27
CA ALA A 125 -11.31 8.22 -3.41
C ALA A 125 -10.06 8.30 -4.30
N VAL A 126 -10.26 8.58 -5.59
CA VAL A 126 -9.17 8.50 -6.59
C VAL A 126 -8.43 9.82 -6.88
N SER A 127 -8.76 10.93 -6.24
CA SER A 127 -8.18 12.24 -6.59
C SER A 127 -6.66 12.34 -6.37
N TYR A 128 -6.16 11.86 -5.24
CA TYR A 128 -4.72 11.77 -4.98
C TYR A 128 -4.05 10.67 -5.82
N LEU A 129 -4.70 9.53 -5.98
CA LEU A 129 -4.26 8.42 -6.83
C LEU A 129 -3.99 8.91 -8.26
N GLU A 130 -4.98 9.56 -8.90
CA GLU A 130 -4.84 10.12 -10.24
C GLU A 130 -3.72 11.17 -10.34
N LYS A 131 -3.62 12.05 -9.33
CA LYS A 131 -2.58 13.07 -9.28
C LYS A 131 -1.20 12.42 -9.20
N ASN A 132 -1.02 11.47 -8.30
CA ASN A 132 0.25 10.81 -8.07
C ASN A 132 0.68 9.96 -9.27
N ILE A 133 -0.23 9.29 -9.96
CA ILE A 133 0.03 8.60 -11.23
C ILE A 133 0.57 9.58 -12.28
N ARG A 134 -0.04 10.75 -12.42
CA ARG A 134 0.41 11.79 -13.38
C ARG A 134 1.80 12.31 -13.08
N GLU A 135 2.05 12.65 -11.80
CA GLU A 135 3.32 13.22 -11.34
C GLU A 135 4.51 12.26 -11.49
N ASN A 136 4.22 10.96 -11.51
CA ASN A 136 5.22 9.91 -11.70
C ASN A 136 5.29 9.36 -13.15
N ASN A 137 4.52 9.94 -14.09
CA ASN A 137 4.45 9.52 -15.50
C ASN A 137 4.07 8.05 -15.69
N LEU A 138 3.05 7.56 -14.94
CA LEU A 138 2.63 6.17 -14.93
C LEU A 138 1.22 5.92 -15.50
N LYS A 139 0.64 6.88 -16.23
CA LYS A 139 -0.72 6.79 -16.78
C LYS A 139 -0.92 5.59 -17.73
N ASP A 140 0.11 5.18 -18.42
CA ASP A 140 0.03 4.06 -19.37
C ASP A 140 0.03 2.71 -18.67
N VAL A 141 0.56 2.66 -17.43
CA VAL A 141 0.69 1.44 -16.63
C VAL A 141 -0.40 1.34 -15.57
N VAL A 142 -0.70 2.44 -14.86
CA VAL A 142 -1.65 2.44 -13.74
C VAL A 142 -2.97 3.08 -14.18
N GLU A 143 -4.06 2.34 -14.02
CA GLU A 143 -5.43 2.76 -14.29
C GLU A 143 -6.19 2.96 -12.98
N PRO A 144 -6.47 4.23 -12.58
CA PRO A 144 -7.24 4.51 -11.39
C PRO A 144 -8.73 4.25 -11.64
N ILE A 145 -9.37 3.54 -10.73
CA ILE A 145 -10.77 3.14 -10.86
C ILE A 145 -11.49 3.47 -9.56
N ARG A 146 -12.45 4.39 -9.65
CA ARG A 146 -13.31 4.68 -8.52
C ARG A 146 -14.27 3.52 -8.29
N CYS A 147 -14.11 2.82 -7.17
CA CYS A 147 -14.89 1.64 -6.84
C CYS A 147 -14.95 1.44 -5.32
N GLU A 148 -16.13 1.23 -4.81
CA GLU A 148 -16.34 0.67 -3.48
C GLU A 148 -16.32 -0.85 -3.61
N CYS A 149 -15.20 -1.47 -3.27
CA CYS A 149 -15.04 -2.92 -3.30
C CYS A 149 -15.78 -3.56 -2.12
N GLY A 150 -16.42 -4.70 -2.37
CA GLY A 150 -17.27 -5.38 -1.40
C GLY A 150 -18.25 -6.33 -2.09
N PRO A 151 -19.45 -6.58 -1.54
CA PRO A 151 -20.39 -7.58 -2.09
C PRO A 151 -20.80 -7.35 -3.55
N SER A 152 -21.02 -6.07 -3.94
CA SER A 152 -21.45 -5.69 -5.29
C SER A 152 -20.30 -5.58 -6.29
N ASN A 153 -19.10 -5.26 -5.82
CA ASN A 153 -17.87 -5.17 -6.61
C ASN A 153 -16.83 -6.13 -6.02
N ASN A 154 -17.20 -7.40 -5.99
CA ASN A 154 -16.38 -8.49 -5.46
C ASN A 154 -15.36 -8.99 -6.49
N LEU A 155 -14.54 -9.95 -6.08
CA LEU A 155 -13.47 -10.53 -6.89
C LEU A 155 -13.96 -11.04 -8.25
N ASP A 156 -15.13 -11.69 -8.30
CA ASP A 156 -15.71 -12.25 -9.53
C ASP A 156 -16.09 -11.14 -10.49
N ASN A 157 -16.86 -10.17 -10.01
CA ASN A 157 -17.34 -9.03 -10.81
C ASN A 157 -16.17 -8.21 -11.38
N ILE A 158 -15.14 -7.92 -10.58
CA ILE A 158 -13.96 -7.18 -11.04
C ILE A 158 -13.17 -8.01 -12.04
N THR A 159 -12.94 -9.29 -11.78
CA THR A 159 -12.20 -10.16 -12.68
C THR A 159 -12.86 -10.25 -14.06
N LEU A 160 -14.19 -10.35 -14.11
CA LEU A 160 -14.94 -10.40 -15.36
C LEU A 160 -14.99 -9.03 -16.06
N LYS A 161 -15.36 -7.98 -15.34
CA LYS A 161 -15.57 -6.64 -15.91
C LYS A 161 -14.30 -6.07 -16.56
N TYR A 162 -13.16 -6.29 -15.95
CA TYR A 162 -11.87 -5.77 -16.43
C TYR A 162 -11.05 -6.80 -17.20
N ASN A 163 -11.62 -7.98 -17.50
CA ASN A 163 -10.95 -9.06 -18.20
C ASN A 163 -9.57 -9.38 -17.62
N ILE A 164 -9.50 -9.48 -16.28
CA ILE A 164 -8.23 -9.69 -15.58
C ILE A 164 -7.60 -11.02 -16.06
N PRO A 165 -6.37 -10.98 -16.60
CA PRO A 165 -5.72 -12.18 -17.12
C PRO A 165 -5.38 -13.18 -16.02
N ASN A 166 -5.22 -14.44 -16.41
CA ASN A 166 -4.62 -15.44 -15.52
C ASN A 166 -3.19 -15.04 -15.17
N GLU A 167 -2.67 -15.55 -14.07
CA GLU A 167 -1.33 -15.26 -13.56
C GLU A 167 -1.13 -13.80 -13.11
N SER A 168 -2.23 -13.06 -12.88
CA SER A 168 -2.19 -11.73 -12.30
C SER A 168 -1.81 -11.79 -10.81
N VAL A 169 -1.36 -10.67 -10.28
CA VAL A 169 -1.16 -10.46 -8.84
C VAL A 169 -2.37 -9.72 -8.29
N LEU A 170 -2.84 -10.10 -7.11
CA LEU A 170 -3.92 -9.44 -6.38
C LEU A 170 -3.38 -8.91 -5.05
N LYS A 171 -3.53 -7.61 -4.79
CA LYS A 171 -3.38 -7.00 -3.47
C LYS A 171 -4.75 -6.54 -3.00
N VAL A 172 -5.10 -6.86 -1.76
CA VAL A 172 -6.34 -6.41 -1.10
C VAL A 172 -5.98 -5.86 0.27
N ASP A 173 -6.23 -4.58 0.45
CA ASP A 173 -6.01 -3.84 1.68
C ASP A 173 -6.99 -2.67 1.66
N CYS A 174 -8.19 -2.89 2.18
CA CYS A 174 -9.32 -1.98 2.05
C CYS A 174 -10.06 -1.76 3.36
N GLU A 175 -9.33 -1.89 4.48
CA GLU A 175 -9.80 -1.51 5.82
C GLU A 175 -11.09 -2.23 6.23
N GLY A 176 -11.18 -3.53 5.91
CA GLY A 176 -12.29 -4.41 6.33
C GLY A 176 -13.16 -4.94 5.20
N CYS A 177 -12.99 -4.49 3.95
CA CYS A 177 -13.76 -5.03 2.82
C CYS A 177 -13.25 -6.39 2.34
N GLU A 178 -12.14 -6.90 2.84
CA GLU A 178 -11.45 -8.10 2.35
C GLU A 178 -12.38 -9.33 2.34
N TYR A 179 -13.16 -9.48 3.39
CA TYR A 179 -14.06 -10.65 3.56
C TYR A 179 -15.20 -10.62 2.55
N ASP A 180 -15.83 -9.46 2.39
CA ASP A 180 -16.92 -9.27 1.44
C ASP A 180 -16.41 -9.28 0.00
N PHE A 181 -15.20 -8.78 -0.24
CA PHE A 181 -14.57 -8.78 -1.56
C PHE A 181 -14.29 -10.21 -2.05
N PHE A 182 -13.78 -11.08 -1.20
CA PHE A 182 -13.66 -12.51 -1.54
C PHE A 182 -15.02 -13.21 -1.52
N GLY A 183 -15.89 -12.87 -0.57
CA GLY A 183 -17.26 -13.39 -0.45
C GLY A 183 -17.33 -14.89 -0.67
N ASN A 184 -18.16 -15.29 -1.65
CA ASN A 184 -18.31 -16.68 -2.09
C ASN A 184 -17.51 -17.00 -3.37
N ALA A 185 -16.40 -16.28 -3.61
CA ALA A 185 -15.58 -16.53 -4.80
C ALA A 185 -15.14 -18.01 -4.86
N PRO A 186 -15.42 -18.71 -5.96
CA PRO A 186 -15.10 -20.13 -6.03
C PRO A 186 -13.56 -20.32 -6.12
N PRO A 187 -13.01 -21.39 -5.53
CA PRO A 187 -11.58 -21.69 -5.58
C PRO A 187 -10.97 -21.62 -6.98
N ARG A 188 -11.72 -22.05 -8.01
CA ARG A 188 -11.29 -22.00 -9.42
C ARG A 188 -11.04 -20.57 -9.94
N LEU A 189 -11.74 -19.57 -9.38
CA LEU A 189 -11.51 -18.16 -9.74
C LEU A 189 -10.28 -17.62 -9.03
N ILE A 190 -10.17 -17.88 -7.72
CA ILE A 190 -9.05 -17.47 -6.90
C ILE A 190 -7.75 -18.07 -7.44
N SER A 191 -7.75 -19.34 -7.85
CA SER A 191 -6.60 -20.03 -8.44
C SER A 191 -6.10 -19.47 -9.77
N ARG A 192 -6.82 -18.53 -10.39
CA ARG A 192 -6.33 -17.81 -11.60
C ARG A 192 -5.20 -16.83 -11.28
N TYR A 193 -5.09 -16.37 -10.03
CA TYR A 193 -4.03 -15.47 -9.63
C TYR A 193 -2.73 -16.22 -9.36
N HIS A 194 -1.60 -15.57 -9.65
CA HIS A 194 -0.27 -16.10 -9.35
C HIS A 194 0.12 -15.90 -7.90
N THR A 195 -0.13 -14.69 -7.40
CA THR A 195 0.17 -14.28 -6.03
C THR A 195 -0.97 -13.42 -5.51
N ILE A 196 -1.33 -13.61 -4.25
CA ILE A 196 -2.34 -12.81 -3.55
C ILE A 196 -1.71 -12.28 -2.26
N ILE A 197 -1.85 -10.98 -2.03
CA ILE A 197 -1.45 -10.30 -0.79
C ILE A 197 -2.71 -9.71 -0.18
N ILE A 198 -2.96 -9.99 1.10
CA ILE A 198 -4.13 -9.44 1.81
C ILE A 198 -3.65 -8.84 3.13
N GLU A 199 -3.96 -7.58 3.37
CA GLU A 199 -3.98 -7.05 4.72
C GLU A 199 -5.34 -7.34 5.33
N TYR A 200 -5.37 -8.14 6.42
CA TYR A 200 -6.60 -8.53 7.10
C TYR A 200 -6.79 -7.75 8.39
N HIS A 201 -8.02 -7.33 8.67
CA HIS A 201 -8.35 -6.45 9.80
C HIS A 201 -9.24 -7.10 10.87
N ASN A 202 -9.90 -8.23 10.58
CA ASN A 202 -10.87 -8.87 11.48
C ASN A 202 -10.67 -10.38 11.64
N GLY A 203 -9.43 -10.86 11.51
CA GLY A 203 -9.07 -12.27 11.70
C GLY A 203 -8.64 -12.96 10.42
N VAL A 204 -7.68 -13.86 10.56
CA VAL A 204 -6.94 -14.42 9.43
C VAL A 204 -7.52 -15.74 8.93
N GLN A 205 -8.24 -16.51 9.81
CA GLN A 205 -8.49 -17.92 9.54
C GLN A 205 -9.31 -18.17 8.28
N HIS A 206 -10.43 -17.47 8.12
CA HIS A 206 -11.32 -17.66 6.98
C HIS A 206 -10.61 -17.41 5.63
N LEU A 207 -9.90 -16.29 5.51
CA LEU A 207 -9.16 -15.94 4.29
C LEU A 207 -8.01 -16.93 4.02
N ALA A 208 -7.28 -17.33 5.06
CA ALA A 208 -6.18 -18.28 4.91
C ALA A 208 -6.66 -19.67 4.46
N ASP A 209 -7.78 -20.16 5.00
CA ASP A 209 -8.34 -21.45 4.62
C ASP A 209 -8.91 -21.42 3.19
N LEU A 210 -9.59 -20.33 2.82
CA LEU A 210 -10.06 -20.12 1.45
C LEU A 210 -8.91 -20.14 0.43
N LEU A 211 -7.79 -19.51 0.75
CA LEU A 211 -6.60 -19.50 -0.12
C LEU A 211 -5.95 -20.89 -0.19
N ARG A 212 -5.86 -21.63 0.93
CA ARG A 212 -5.32 -22.99 0.94
C ARG A 212 -6.14 -23.95 0.09
N VAL A 213 -7.48 -23.94 0.22
CA VAL A 213 -8.36 -24.78 -0.60
C VAL A 213 -8.37 -24.36 -2.08
N SER A 214 -7.96 -23.12 -2.37
CA SER A 214 -7.75 -22.60 -3.73
C SER A 214 -6.37 -22.95 -4.31
N GLY A 215 -5.55 -23.75 -3.62
CA GLY A 215 -4.26 -24.24 -4.11
C GLY A 215 -3.07 -23.32 -3.88
N PHE A 216 -3.14 -22.47 -2.83
CA PHE A 216 -2.03 -21.59 -2.49
C PHE A 216 -1.23 -22.10 -1.28
N ASN A 217 0.08 -21.88 -1.32
CA ASN A 217 0.92 -21.86 -0.13
C ASN A 217 0.74 -20.52 0.56
N VAL A 218 0.35 -20.54 1.84
CA VAL A 218 -0.07 -19.37 2.61
C VAL A 218 0.92 -19.09 3.74
N THR A 219 1.52 -17.91 3.72
CA THR A 219 2.36 -17.37 4.79
C THR A 219 1.65 -16.19 5.44
N ILE A 220 1.66 -16.15 6.77
CA ILE A 220 0.99 -15.10 7.56
C ILE A 220 2.05 -14.34 8.35
N ARG A 221 1.99 -13.01 8.31
CA ARG A 221 2.77 -12.09 9.14
C ARG A 221 1.81 -11.19 9.90
N GLY A 222 1.85 -11.23 11.21
CA GLY A 222 0.96 -10.45 12.06
C GLY A 222 0.40 -11.26 13.22
N ASN A 223 -0.73 -10.84 13.76
CA ASN A 223 -1.42 -11.50 14.86
C ASN A 223 -2.78 -12.06 14.40
N LYS A 224 -3.61 -12.59 15.33
CA LYS A 224 -4.91 -13.16 14.95
C LYS A 224 -5.92 -12.15 14.42
N LYS A 225 -5.74 -10.85 14.67
CA LYS A 225 -6.71 -9.80 14.33
C LYS A 225 -6.30 -9.00 13.10
N ILE A 226 -5.02 -8.64 12.99
CA ILE A 226 -4.50 -7.79 11.93
C ILE A 226 -3.13 -8.29 11.46
N GLY A 227 -2.86 -8.18 10.18
CA GLY A 227 -1.58 -8.52 9.56
C GLY A 227 -1.70 -8.79 8.07
N LEU A 228 -0.67 -9.39 7.51
CA LEU A 228 -0.54 -9.67 6.09
C LEU A 228 -0.58 -11.18 5.81
N ILE A 229 -1.34 -11.56 4.79
CA ILE A 229 -1.31 -12.88 4.17
C ILE A 229 -0.55 -12.75 2.85
N TYR A 230 0.43 -13.61 2.64
CA TYR A 230 1.08 -13.82 1.36
C TYR A 230 0.71 -15.22 0.88
N ALA A 231 0.02 -15.30 -0.25
CA ALA A 231 -0.39 -16.55 -0.83
C ALA A 231 0.19 -16.69 -2.24
N ARG A 232 0.99 -17.73 -2.46
CA ARG A 232 1.60 -18.04 -3.76
C ARG A 232 1.05 -19.36 -4.26
N ARG A 233 0.59 -19.39 -5.51
CA ARG A 233 0.04 -20.61 -6.10
C ARG A 233 1.09 -21.72 -6.15
N LEU A 234 0.69 -22.93 -5.73
CA LEU A 234 1.49 -24.14 -5.92
C LEU A 234 1.55 -24.45 -7.42
N ARG A 235 2.73 -24.77 -7.92
CA ARG A 235 2.94 -25.19 -9.31
C ARG A 235 2.44 -26.59 -9.54
#